data_35a947a4509b907aa3b11b6f403e3e99
#
_entry.id   35a947a4509b907aa3b11b6f403e3e99
#
_cell.length_a   1.000
_cell.length_b   1.000
_cell.length_c   1.000
_cell.angle_alpha   90.00
_cell.angle_beta   90.00
_cell.angle_gamma   90.00
#
_symmetry.space_group_name_H-M   'P 1'
#
loop_
_entity.id
_entity.type
_entity.pdbx_description
1 polymer ?
#
loop_
_entity_poly.entity_id
_entity_poly.type
_entity_poly.pdbx_seq_one_letter_code
_entity_poly.pdbx_strand_id
1 'polypeptide(L)'
;GPADGQAVVVLLDTFGRWFVPENGEALIDVLAAAGCRVHVAGADDKRPLCCGRTFLAAGLIDEARHEARRLLLALKPFIEQKIPLVGLEPACILTLRDEYDVLLPASETKGLADMTFLLEEYLVKQSDVLSIRLEPTQYKQAALHCHCHQKAFATDHDVETVLNWIPELTVNPIASSCCGMAGDFGQWAKNYDVSMAMGELSLLPAVRALDPNTVVVGGGTSCRQQIHDGTGRDAVHFVQLLYQSMAHSAATRTGETGHS
;
A
#
# COMPACT_ATOMS: atom_id res chain seq x y z
N GLY A 1 -3.84 13.60 13.26
CA GLY A 1 -2.85 13.23 14.28
C GLY A 1 -2.47 14.41 15.16
N PRO A 2 -1.69 14.20 16.23
CA PRO A 2 -1.29 15.26 17.17
C PRO A 2 -0.42 16.32 16.50
N ALA A 3 -0.55 17.58 16.91
CA ALA A 3 0.17 18.71 16.30
C ALA A 3 1.69 18.64 16.53
N ASP A 4 2.11 18.02 17.62
CA ASP A 4 3.51 17.80 18.04
C ASP A 4 4.04 16.42 17.60
N GLY A 5 3.22 15.63 16.91
CA GLY A 5 3.61 14.31 16.40
C GLY A 5 4.70 14.36 15.32
N GLN A 6 5.38 13.25 15.14
CA GLN A 6 6.36 13.09 14.06
C GLN A 6 5.69 13.34 12.71
N ALA A 7 6.23 14.28 11.93
CA ALA A 7 5.69 14.60 10.63
C ALA A 7 5.92 13.46 9.63
N VAL A 8 4.89 13.11 8.88
CA VAL A 8 4.96 12.21 7.73
C VAL A 8 4.17 12.80 6.57
N VAL A 9 4.60 12.56 5.33
CA VAL A 9 3.83 12.90 4.15
C VAL A 9 3.31 11.63 3.47
N VAL A 10 2.03 11.59 3.15
CA VAL A 10 1.37 10.45 2.51
C VAL A 10 1.22 10.72 1.02
N LEU A 11 1.63 9.77 0.20
CA LEU A 11 1.28 9.70 -1.21
C LEU A 11 0.05 8.80 -1.38
N LEU A 12 -1.09 9.42 -1.68
CA LEU A 12 -2.28 8.69 -2.12
C LEU A 12 -2.15 8.42 -3.62
N ASP A 13 -1.84 7.18 -3.97
CA ASP A 13 -1.77 6.72 -5.34
C ASP A 13 -3.15 6.74 -6.04
N THR A 14 -3.18 6.49 -7.34
CA THR A 14 -4.41 6.48 -8.13
C THR A 14 -5.45 5.49 -7.62
N PHE A 15 -5.02 4.31 -7.18
CA PHE A 15 -5.93 3.27 -6.69
C PHE A 15 -6.51 3.63 -5.33
N GLY A 16 -5.66 4.06 -4.40
CA GLY A 16 -6.06 4.51 -3.06
C GLY A 16 -6.89 5.81 -3.08
N ARG A 17 -6.87 6.55 -4.20
CA ARG A 17 -7.67 7.78 -4.33
C ARG A 17 -9.04 7.54 -4.97
N TRP A 18 -9.13 6.64 -5.99
CA TRP A 18 -10.29 6.57 -6.87
C TRP A 18 -10.98 5.21 -6.90
N PHE A 19 -10.29 4.13 -6.57
CA PHE A 19 -10.82 2.77 -6.67
C PHE A 19 -11.11 2.15 -5.31
N VAL A 20 -10.25 2.42 -4.32
CA VAL A 20 -10.36 1.87 -2.95
C VAL A 20 -10.02 2.97 -1.95
N PRO A 21 -10.79 4.10 -1.92
CA PRO A 21 -10.48 5.27 -1.08
C PRO A 21 -10.41 4.94 0.42
N GLU A 22 -11.13 3.92 0.87
CA GLU A 22 -11.09 3.43 2.24
C GLU A 22 -9.69 2.96 2.68
N ASN A 23 -8.83 2.51 1.75
CA ASN A 23 -7.44 2.18 2.10
C ASN A 23 -6.62 3.45 2.37
N GLY A 24 -6.85 4.52 1.60
CA GLY A 24 -6.20 5.81 1.82
C GLY A 24 -6.64 6.47 3.13
N GLU A 25 -7.92 6.38 3.46
CA GLU A 25 -8.47 6.85 4.74
C GLU A 25 -7.87 6.05 5.91
N ALA A 26 -7.87 4.72 5.82
CA ALA A 26 -7.27 3.85 6.82
C ALA A 26 -5.77 4.11 7.02
N LEU A 27 -5.01 4.40 5.95
CA LEU A 27 -3.60 4.80 6.05
C LEU A 27 -3.42 6.05 6.92
N ILE A 28 -4.23 7.09 6.65
CA ILE A 28 -4.16 8.35 7.40
C ILE A 28 -4.52 8.11 8.87
N ASP A 29 -5.57 7.35 9.14
CA ASP A 29 -6.04 7.07 10.49
C ASP A 29 -5.06 6.20 11.29
N VAL A 30 -4.46 5.18 10.67
CA VAL A 30 -3.42 4.33 11.28
C VAL A 30 -2.20 5.17 11.65
N LEU A 31 -1.70 6.02 10.75
CA LEU A 31 -0.57 6.90 11.03
C LEU A 31 -0.91 7.93 12.12
N ALA A 32 -2.12 8.48 12.12
CA ALA A 32 -2.58 9.42 13.14
C ALA A 32 -2.69 8.74 14.52
N ALA A 33 -3.23 7.52 14.57
CA ALA A 33 -3.32 6.71 15.78
C ALA A 33 -1.93 6.30 16.31
N ALA A 34 -0.95 6.11 15.40
CA ALA A 34 0.44 5.89 15.76
C ALA A 34 1.15 7.13 16.31
N GLY A 35 0.48 8.29 16.37
CA GLY A 35 1.04 9.54 16.89
C GLY A 35 1.71 10.41 15.82
N CYS A 36 1.54 10.12 14.55
CA CYS A 36 2.11 10.92 13.46
C CYS A 36 1.25 12.16 13.15
N ARG A 37 1.91 13.25 12.79
CA ARG A 37 1.29 14.41 12.14
C ARG A 37 1.31 14.19 10.62
N VAL A 38 0.15 13.83 10.07
CA VAL A 38 0.02 13.40 8.67
C VAL A 38 -0.20 14.60 7.75
N HIS A 39 0.62 14.70 6.71
CA HIS A 39 0.44 15.58 5.57
C HIS A 39 0.08 14.73 4.35
N VAL A 40 -0.76 15.24 3.46
CA VAL A 40 -1.09 14.56 2.19
C VAL A 40 -0.41 15.30 1.05
N ALA A 41 0.37 14.59 0.25
CA ALA A 41 1.00 15.18 -0.92
C ALA A 41 -0.04 15.64 -1.95
N GLY A 42 0.10 16.85 -2.43
CA GLY A 42 -0.77 17.45 -3.43
C GLY A 42 0.01 18.35 -4.38
N ALA A 43 -0.50 18.57 -5.59
CA ALA A 43 0.07 19.48 -6.55
C ALA A 43 -0.74 20.79 -6.62
N ASP A 44 -0.06 21.90 -6.95
CA ASP A 44 -0.68 23.23 -7.05
C ASP A 44 -1.74 23.31 -8.16
N ASP A 45 -1.56 22.52 -9.22
CA ASP A 45 -2.49 22.41 -10.35
C ASP A 45 -3.78 21.63 -10.02
N LYS A 46 -3.91 21.14 -8.79
CA LYS A 46 -5.01 20.31 -8.28
C LYS A 46 -5.22 18.99 -9.04
N ARG A 47 -4.39 18.69 -10.03
CA ARG A 47 -4.40 17.38 -10.70
C ARG A 47 -3.79 16.34 -9.76
N PRO A 48 -4.41 15.16 -9.59
CA PRO A 48 -3.86 14.10 -8.74
C PRO A 48 -2.41 13.77 -9.11
N LEU A 49 -1.60 13.51 -8.10
CA LEU A 49 -0.22 13.05 -8.30
C LEU A 49 -0.21 11.60 -8.77
N CYS A 50 0.72 11.28 -9.66
CA CYS A 50 0.96 9.94 -10.16
C CYS A 50 2.45 9.62 -10.09
N CYS A 51 2.80 8.37 -9.76
CA CYS A 51 4.20 7.91 -9.78
C CYS A 51 4.78 7.74 -11.20
N GLY A 52 3.94 7.76 -12.24
CA GLY A 52 4.37 7.58 -13.63
C GLY A 52 4.54 6.12 -14.05
N ARG A 53 4.37 5.15 -13.15
CA ARG A 53 4.62 3.71 -13.42
C ARG A 53 3.85 3.16 -14.63
N THR A 54 2.59 3.54 -14.79
CA THR A 54 1.76 3.07 -15.91
C THR A 54 2.30 3.57 -17.27
N PHE A 55 2.76 4.82 -17.33
CA PHE A 55 3.43 5.36 -18.52
C PHE A 55 4.72 4.61 -18.81
N LEU A 56 5.52 4.34 -17.77
CA LEU A 56 6.75 3.58 -17.88
C LEU A 56 6.49 2.15 -18.43
N ALA A 57 5.49 1.45 -17.89
CA ALA A 57 5.09 0.12 -18.36
C ALA A 57 4.60 0.11 -19.82
N ALA A 58 3.98 1.20 -20.28
CA ALA A 58 3.53 1.38 -21.65
C ALA A 58 4.65 1.86 -22.60
N GLY A 59 5.87 2.08 -22.11
CA GLY A 59 6.99 2.61 -22.91
C GLY A 59 6.92 4.12 -23.20
N LEU A 60 5.97 4.83 -22.56
CA LEU A 60 5.78 6.28 -22.69
C LEU A 60 6.73 7.00 -21.72
N ILE A 61 8.03 6.98 -22.05
CA ILE A 61 9.11 7.40 -21.13
C ILE A 61 9.05 8.89 -20.80
N ASP A 62 8.72 9.73 -21.77
CA ASP A 62 8.68 11.18 -21.56
C ASP A 62 7.51 11.58 -20.66
N GLU A 63 6.36 10.94 -20.80
CA GLU A 63 5.20 11.07 -19.93
C GLU A 63 5.52 10.57 -18.50
N ALA A 64 6.23 9.44 -18.38
CA ALA A 64 6.69 8.93 -17.10
C ALA A 64 7.62 9.95 -16.40
N ARG A 65 8.58 10.53 -17.14
CA ARG A 65 9.47 11.58 -16.62
C ARG A 65 8.72 12.85 -16.23
N HIS A 66 7.72 13.23 -17.02
CA HIS A 66 6.88 14.38 -16.69
C HIS A 66 6.14 14.20 -15.36
N GLU A 67 5.48 13.05 -15.17
CA GLU A 67 4.78 12.75 -13.91
C GLU A 67 5.75 12.63 -12.73
N ALA A 68 6.92 11.99 -12.93
CA ALA A 68 7.94 11.88 -11.90
C ALA A 68 8.43 13.26 -11.42
N ARG A 69 8.71 14.19 -12.34
CA ARG A 69 9.11 15.56 -11.97
C ARG A 69 8.00 16.34 -11.29
N ARG A 70 6.74 16.15 -11.73
CA ARG A 70 5.59 16.77 -11.09
C ARG A 70 5.41 16.29 -9.65
N LEU A 71 5.61 14.98 -9.42
CA LEU A 71 5.59 14.40 -8.07
C LEU A 71 6.74 14.93 -7.22
N LEU A 72 7.97 14.95 -7.75
CA LEU A 72 9.13 15.49 -7.04
C LEU A 72 8.96 16.96 -6.66
N LEU A 73 8.38 17.77 -7.54
CA LEU A 73 8.09 19.18 -7.24
C LEU A 73 7.13 19.32 -6.05
N ALA A 74 6.07 18.50 -6.01
CA ALA A 74 5.13 18.50 -4.90
C ALA A 74 5.74 17.97 -3.58
N LEU A 75 6.70 17.04 -3.68
CA LEU A 75 7.40 16.47 -2.52
C LEU A 75 8.58 17.32 -2.04
N LYS A 76 9.07 18.25 -2.85
CA LYS A 76 10.27 19.03 -2.55
C LYS A 76 10.29 19.64 -1.14
N PRO A 77 9.23 20.29 -0.63
CA PRO A 77 9.25 20.88 0.72
C PRO A 77 9.43 19.82 1.83
N PHE A 78 8.97 18.59 1.60
CA PHE A 78 9.09 17.49 2.54
C PHE A 78 10.48 16.84 2.46
N ILE A 79 11.02 16.69 1.24
CA ILE A 79 12.38 16.17 1.01
C ILE A 79 13.42 17.05 1.68
N GLU A 80 13.33 18.38 1.51
CA GLU A 80 14.24 19.35 2.11
C GLU A 80 14.24 19.30 3.66
N GLN A 81 13.07 18.99 4.24
CA GLN A 81 12.89 18.82 5.69
C GLN A 81 13.14 17.38 6.16
N LYS A 82 13.48 16.45 5.27
CA LYS A 82 13.66 15.01 5.56
C LYS A 82 12.43 14.38 6.22
N ILE A 83 11.23 14.81 5.81
CA ILE A 83 9.98 14.25 6.29
C ILE A 83 9.71 12.95 5.53
N PRO A 84 9.53 11.80 6.21
CA PRO A 84 9.28 10.52 5.55
C PRO A 84 8.05 10.54 4.64
N LEU A 85 8.19 9.96 3.45
CA LEU A 85 7.10 9.70 2.51
C LEU A 85 6.60 8.29 2.74
N VAL A 86 5.29 8.14 2.95
CA VAL A 86 4.63 6.86 3.20
C VAL A 86 3.50 6.64 2.20
N GLY A 87 3.37 5.42 1.71
CA GLY A 87 2.24 5.03 0.84
C GLY A 87 1.93 3.54 0.91
N LEU A 88 0.90 3.11 0.18
CA LEU A 88 0.36 1.76 0.28
C LEU A 88 0.67 0.88 -0.94
N GLU A 89 0.59 1.42 -2.15
CA GLU A 89 0.71 0.61 -3.37
C GLU A 89 2.19 0.30 -3.65
N PRO A 90 2.63 -0.97 -3.52
CA PRO A 90 4.04 -1.31 -3.68
C PRO A 90 4.59 -0.94 -5.05
N ALA A 91 3.78 -1.09 -6.11
CA ALA A 91 4.19 -0.73 -7.46
C ALA A 91 4.46 0.78 -7.62
N CYS A 92 3.75 1.63 -6.85
CA CYS A 92 3.97 3.09 -6.89
C CYS A 92 5.13 3.52 -6.00
N ILE A 93 5.15 3.07 -4.75
CA ILE A 93 6.15 3.51 -3.76
C ILE A 93 7.55 3.02 -4.11
N LEU A 94 7.68 1.76 -4.52
CA LEU A 94 8.98 1.20 -4.86
C LEU A 94 9.52 1.74 -6.20
N THR A 95 8.65 2.20 -7.11
CA THR A 95 9.09 2.96 -8.30
C THR A 95 9.88 4.22 -7.94
N LEU A 96 9.53 4.90 -6.85
CA LEU A 96 10.26 6.09 -6.39
C LEU A 96 11.65 5.74 -5.84
N ARG A 97 11.85 4.50 -5.42
CA ARG A 97 13.12 4.02 -4.84
C ARG A 97 14.06 3.40 -5.87
N ASP A 98 13.55 2.97 -7.02
CA ASP A 98 14.29 2.24 -8.04
C ASP A 98 14.25 2.96 -9.39
N GLU A 99 13.11 2.92 -10.08
CA GLU A 99 13.04 3.39 -11.45
C GLU A 99 13.29 4.90 -11.60
N TYR A 100 13.03 5.70 -10.57
CA TYR A 100 13.29 7.15 -10.63
C TYR A 100 14.76 7.48 -10.84
N ASP A 101 15.68 6.69 -10.29
CA ASP A 101 17.13 6.88 -10.47
C ASP A 101 17.59 6.58 -11.90
N VAL A 102 16.78 5.82 -12.67
CA VAL A 102 17.02 5.54 -14.09
C VAL A 102 16.26 6.55 -14.98
N LEU A 103 15.07 6.97 -14.55
CA LEU A 103 14.23 7.91 -15.31
C LEU A 103 14.78 9.34 -15.31
N LEU A 104 15.37 9.76 -14.19
CA LEU A 104 15.75 11.15 -13.92
C LEU A 104 17.26 11.26 -13.55
N PRO A 105 17.86 12.43 -13.73
CA PRO A 105 19.21 12.68 -13.22
C PRO A 105 19.28 12.48 -11.69
N ALA A 106 20.37 11.88 -11.20
CA ALA A 106 20.60 11.66 -9.78
C ALA A 106 20.54 12.95 -8.91
N SER A 107 20.76 14.11 -9.51
CA SER A 107 20.59 15.40 -8.82
C SER A 107 19.14 15.74 -8.50
N GLU A 108 18.17 15.19 -9.27
CA GLU A 108 16.74 15.39 -9.06
C GLU A 108 16.17 14.39 -8.03
N THR A 109 16.73 13.19 -7.92
CA THR A 109 16.22 12.09 -7.06
C THR A 109 16.95 11.95 -5.72
N LYS A 110 18.01 12.75 -5.51
CA LYS A 110 18.87 12.65 -4.33
C LYS A 110 18.09 12.65 -3.01
N GLY A 111 18.25 11.58 -2.23
CA GLY A 111 17.63 11.41 -0.91
C GLY A 111 16.17 10.97 -0.94
N LEU A 112 15.53 10.82 -2.12
CA LEU A 112 14.16 10.38 -2.22
C LEU A 112 13.99 8.93 -1.73
N ALA A 113 14.85 8.03 -2.19
CA ALA A 113 14.78 6.61 -1.84
C ALA A 113 14.88 6.38 -0.34
N ASP A 114 15.80 7.09 0.34
CA ASP A 114 16.06 6.94 1.78
C ASP A 114 14.89 7.38 2.66
N MET A 115 14.02 8.23 2.14
CA MET A 115 12.86 8.75 2.89
C MET A 115 11.53 8.16 2.42
N THR A 116 11.53 7.29 1.42
CA THR A 116 10.32 6.68 0.84
C THR A 116 10.10 5.29 1.43
N PHE A 117 8.92 5.06 2.01
CA PHE A 117 8.55 3.84 2.72
C PHE A 117 7.18 3.35 2.30
N LEU A 118 7.01 2.03 2.22
CA LEU A 118 5.70 1.43 2.39
C LEU A 118 5.23 1.61 3.86
N LEU A 119 3.92 1.59 4.10
CA LEU A 119 3.38 1.77 5.45
C LEU A 119 3.98 0.78 6.46
N GLU A 120 4.02 -0.49 6.10
CA GLU A 120 4.56 -1.56 6.94
C GLU A 120 6.04 -1.34 7.28
N GLU A 121 6.86 -0.97 6.30
CA GLU A 121 8.29 -0.64 6.54
C GLU A 121 8.43 0.53 7.52
N TYR A 122 7.61 1.57 7.33
CA TYR A 122 7.64 2.74 8.19
C TYR A 122 7.24 2.39 9.63
N LEU A 123 6.18 1.63 9.81
CA LEU A 123 5.69 1.21 11.14
C LEU A 123 6.73 0.34 11.85
N VAL A 124 7.31 -0.66 11.18
CA VAL A 124 8.35 -1.53 11.76
C VAL A 124 9.58 -0.72 12.13
N LYS A 125 10.06 0.14 11.22
CA LYS A 125 11.25 1.00 11.46
C LYS A 125 11.06 1.98 12.61
N GLN A 126 9.85 2.41 12.88
CA GLN A 126 9.52 3.38 13.93
C GLN A 126 8.86 2.75 15.17
N SER A 127 8.85 1.42 15.28
CA SER A 127 8.15 0.68 16.34
C SER A 127 8.58 1.04 17.76
N ASP A 128 9.81 1.52 17.94
CA ASP A 128 10.31 1.99 19.23
C ASP A 128 9.71 3.34 19.67
N VAL A 129 9.20 4.13 18.73
CA VAL A 129 8.71 5.51 18.95
C VAL A 129 7.21 5.60 18.76
N LEU A 130 6.67 4.85 17.80
CA LEU A 130 5.25 4.81 17.48
C LEU A 130 4.56 3.71 18.30
N SER A 131 3.36 3.98 18.76
CA SER A 131 2.57 2.99 19.47
C SER A 131 1.13 3.01 18.95
N ILE A 132 0.67 1.87 18.46
CA ILE A 132 -0.73 1.68 18.06
C ILE A 132 -1.34 0.66 19.01
N ARG A 133 -2.45 1.03 19.65
CA ARG A 133 -3.21 0.08 20.45
C ARG A 133 -4.14 -0.70 19.54
N LEU A 134 -3.91 -2.00 19.46
CA LEU A 134 -4.69 -2.93 18.65
C LEU A 134 -5.49 -3.88 19.53
N GLU A 135 -6.67 -4.26 19.07
CA GLU A 135 -7.59 -5.23 19.67
C GLU A 135 -7.83 -6.38 18.69
N PRO A 136 -8.29 -7.55 19.14
CA PRO A 136 -8.61 -8.65 18.23
C PRO A 136 -9.62 -8.24 17.17
N THR A 137 -9.44 -8.73 15.96
CA THR A 137 -10.41 -8.61 14.86
C THR A 137 -11.40 -9.79 14.87
N GLN A 138 -12.38 -9.77 13.96
CA GLN A 138 -13.26 -10.91 13.76
C GLN A 138 -12.52 -12.13 13.16
N TYR A 139 -11.36 -11.92 12.54
CA TYR A 139 -10.57 -12.97 11.91
C TYR A 139 -9.56 -13.56 12.89
N LYS A 140 -9.41 -14.90 12.83
CA LYS A 140 -8.37 -15.64 13.58
C LYS A 140 -7.22 -16.10 12.69
N GLN A 141 -7.45 -16.17 11.39
CA GLN A 141 -6.49 -16.63 10.39
C GLN A 141 -6.42 -15.64 9.23
N ALA A 142 -5.22 -15.25 8.84
CA ALA A 142 -4.94 -14.46 7.66
C ALA A 142 -3.97 -15.23 6.74
N ALA A 143 -4.30 -15.32 5.45
CA ALA A 143 -3.40 -15.84 4.43
C ALA A 143 -2.82 -14.65 3.66
N LEU A 144 -1.50 -14.45 3.76
CA LEU A 144 -0.81 -13.27 3.25
C LEU A 144 -0.14 -13.56 1.91
N HIS A 145 -0.53 -12.83 0.86
CA HIS A 145 0.20 -12.74 -0.40
C HIS A 145 0.97 -11.42 -0.47
N CYS A 146 2.31 -11.50 -0.38
CA CYS A 146 3.17 -10.33 -0.56
C CYS A 146 3.38 -10.02 -2.04
N HIS A 147 3.38 -8.74 -2.38
CA HIS A 147 3.61 -8.24 -3.73
C HIS A 147 5.02 -8.58 -4.23
N CYS A 148 5.17 -8.86 -5.53
CA CYS A 148 6.47 -9.23 -6.11
C CYS A 148 7.55 -8.16 -5.92
N HIS A 149 7.20 -6.85 -5.97
CA HIS A 149 8.13 -5.77 -5.65
C HIS A 149 8.56 -5.80 -4.20
N GLN A 150 7.66 -6.04 -3.23
CA GLN A 150 8.05 -6.19 -1.82
C GLN A 150 9.10 -7.29 -1.66
N LYS A 151 8.89 -8.44 -2.30
CA LYS A 151 9.87 -9.53 -2.30
C LYS A 151 11.20 -9.16 -2.93
N ALA A 152 11.18 -8.40 -4.05
CA ALA A 152 12.40 -7.94 -4.72
C ALA A 152 13.22 -6.96 -3.85
N PHE A 153 12.55 -6.18 -3.00
CA PHE A 153 13.19 -5.25 -2.06
C PHE A 153 13.39 -5.83 -0.65
N ALA A 154 13.04 -7.12 -0.43
CA ALA A 154 13.10 -7.81 0.86
C ALA A 154 12.30 -7.09 1.98
N THR A 155 11.14 -6.51 1.63
CA THR A 155 10.24 -5.80 2.55
C THR A 155 8.97 -6.58 2.84
N ASP A 156 8.84 -7.79 2.31
CA ASP A 156 7.67 -8.65 2.46
C ASP A 156 7.46 -9.14 3.90
N HIS A 157 8.54 -9.27 4.70
CA HIS A 157 8.47 -9.63 6.12
C HIS A 157 7.83 -8.55 7.00
N ASP A 158 7.87 -7.29 6.58
CA ASP A 158 7.33 -6.19 7.38
C ASP A 158 5.81 -6.25 7.46
N VAL A 159 5.13 -6.69 6.39
CA VAL A 159 3.67 -6.89 6.40
C VAL A 159 3.27 -7.97 7.42
N GLU A 160 3.98 -9.09 7.43
CA GLU A 160 3.76 -10.17 8.38
C GLU A 160 4.00 -9.69 9.81
N THR A 161 5.08 -8.95 10.04
CA THR A 161 5.44 -8.37 11.34
C THR A 161 4.31 -7.47 11.86
N VAL A 162 3.83 -6.54 11.04
CA VAL A 162 2.77 -5.58 11.42
C VAL A 162 1.44 -6.30 11.67
N LEU A 163 1.09 -7.29 10.86
CA LEU A 163 -0.13 -8.08 11.08
C LEU A 163 -0.07 -8.92 12.36
N ASN A 164 1.11 -9.41 12.74
CA ASN A 164 1.31 -10.15 14.00
C ASN A 164 1.20 -9.26 15.26
N TRP A 165 1.14 -7.94 15.11
CA TRP A 165 0.79 -7.05 16.23
C TRP A 165 -0.70 -7.13 16.61
N ILE A 166 -1.57 -7.62 15.70
CA ILE A 166 -3.01 -7.79 15.96
C ILE A 166 -3.21 -8.99 16.89
N PRO A 167 -3.76 -8.80 18.09
CA PRO A 167 -3.96 -9.89 19.03
C PRO A 167 -4.82 -11.02 18.45
N GLU A 168 -4.44 -12.26 18.74
CA GLU A 168 -5.16 -13.48 18.34
C GLU A 168 -5.25 -13.74 16.82
N LEU A 169 -4.58 -12.97 15.98
CA LEU A 169 -4.50 -13.22 14.55
C LEU A 169 -3.28 -14.09 14.24
N THR A 170 -3.50 -15.22 13.57
CA THR A 170 -2.41 -16.06 13.03
C THR A 170 -2.21 -15.72 11.57
N VAL A 171 -1.02 -15.28 11.21
CA VAL A 171 -0.65 -14.91 9.84
C VAL A 171 0.10 -16.04 9.16
N ASN A 172 -0.36 -16.46 7.98
CA ASN A 172 0.24 -17.54 7.20
C ASN A 172 0.62 -16.99 5.81
N PRO A 173 1.91 -16.74 5.54
CA PRO A 173 2.35 -16.34 4.21
C PRO A 173 2.08 -17.43 3.16
N ILE A 174 1.49 -17.02 2.03
CA ILE A 174 1.29 -17.91 0.88
C ILE A 174 2.61 -18.01 0.12
N ALA A 175 3.15 -19.22 0.01
CA ALA A 175 4.35 -19.50 -0.79
C ALA A 175 4.03 -19.34 -2.30
N SER A 176 4.11 -18.13 -2.80
CA SER A 176 3.84 -17.77 -4.19
C SER A 176 4.89 -16.80 -4.71
N SER A 177 5.14 -16.78 -6.03
CA SER A 177 6.03 -15.81 -6.67
C SER A 177 5.28 -14.53 -7.04
N CYS A 178 4.60 -14.53 -8.16
CA CYS A 178 3.83 -13.43 -8.71
C CYS A 178 2.34 -13.82 -8.82
N CYS A 179 1.45 -12.84 -8.71
CA CYS A 179 0.03 -13.08 -9.00
C CYS A 179 -0.28 -13.26 -10.50
N GLY A 180 0.66 -12.88 -11.37
CA GLY A 180 0.51 -12.94 -12.82
C GLY A 180 0.14 -11.60 -13.48
N MET A 181 -0.36 -10.63 -12.74
CA MET A 181 -0.81 -9.35 -13.32
C MET A 181 0.33 -8.48 -13.84
N ALA A 182 1.49 -8.46 -13.16
CA ALA A 182 2.67 -7.65 -13.55
C ALA A 182 2.29 -6.21 -13.96
N GLY A 183 1.66 -5.48 -13.05
CA GLY A 183 1.07 -4.16 -13.34
C GLY A 183 -0.25 -4.32 -14.10
N ASP A 184 -0.30 -3.81 -15.34
CA ASP A 184 -1.45 -3.90 -16.24
C ASP A 184 -1.33 -5.04 -17.27
N PHE A 185 -0.22 -5.81 -17.26
CA PHE A 185 0.05 -6.88 -18.24
C PHE A 185 -1.13 -7.85 -18.37
N GLY A 186 -1.67 -8.33 -17.25
CA GLY A 186 -2.77 -9.28 -17.23
C GLY A 186 -4.13 -8.69 -17.63
N GLN A 187 -4.26 -7.38 -17.72
CA GLN A 187 -5.49 -6.71 -18.16
C GLN A 187 -5.64 -6.67 -19.68
N TRP A 188 -4.55 -6.90 -20.41
CA TRP A 188 -4.60 -6.96 -21.88
C TRP A 188 -5.11 -8.33 -22.33
N ALA A 189 -6.16 -8.36 -23.17
CA ALA A 189 -6.77 -9.59 -23.65
C ALA A 189 -5.75 -10.61 -24.21
N LYS A 190 -4.73 -10.13 -24.93
CA LYS A 190 -3.66 -10.98 -25.49
C LYS A 190 -2.76 -11.64 -24.43
N ASN A 191 -2.72 -11.12 -23.21
CA ASN A 191 -1.86 -11.59 -22.12
C ASN A 191 -2.65 -12.32 -21.02
N TYR A 192 -3.98 -12.28 -21.09
CA TYR A 192 -4.85 -12.78 -20.04
C TYR A 192 -4.57 -14.24 -19.68
N ASP A 193 -4.52 -15.12 -20.66
CA ASP A 193 -4.28 -16.55 -20.43
C ASP A 193 -2.91 -16.81 -19.77
N VAL A 194 -1.88 -16.05 -20.16
CA VAL A 194 -0.53 -16.16 -19.56
C VAL A 194 -0.57 -15.66 -18.14
N SER A 195 -1.24 -14.54 -17.89
CA SER A 195 -1.40 -13.96 -16.56
C SER A 195 -2.10 -14.93 -15.61
N MET A 196 -3.22 -15.52 -16.04
CA MET A 196 -3.94 -16.52 -15.26
C MET A 196 -3.09 -17.78 -15.01
N ALA A 197 -2.40 -18.30 -16.03
CA ALA A 197 -1.52 -19.45 -15.88
C ALA A 197 -0.39 -19.20 -14.86
N MET A 198 0.16 -17.99 -14.80
CA MET A 198 1.14 -17.61 -13.77
C MET A 198 0.53 -17.63 -12.36
N GLY A 199 -0.68 -17.08 -12.18
CA GLY A 199 -1.40 -17.15 -10.92
C GLY A 199 -1.71 -18.59 -10.47
N GLU A 200 -2.02 -19.45 -11.43
CA GLU A 200 -2.33 -20.88 -11.21
C GLU A 200 -1.11 -21.72 -10.81
N LEU A 201 0.12 -21.22 -10.98
CA LEU A 201 1.30 -21.97 -10.53
C LEU A 201 1.34 -22.19 -9.02
N SER A 202 0.80 -21.25 -8.23
CA SER A 202 0.85 -21.37 -6.76
C SER A 202 -0.25 -20.57 -6.06
N LEU A 203 -0.44 -19.27 -6.40
CA LEU A 203 -1.28 -18.36 -5.64
C LEU A 203 -2.76 -18.77 -5.66
N LEU A 204 -3.34 -18.91 -6.85
CA LEU A 204 -4.79 -19.16 -6.98
C LEU A 204 -5.22 -20.52 -6.40
N PRO A 205 -4.49 -21.64 -6.64
CA PRO A 205 -4.78 -22.90 -5.96
C PRO A 205 -4.68 -22.81 -4.44
N ALA A 206 -3.66 -22.12 -3.91
CA ALA A 206 -3.51 -21.93 -2.47
C ALA A 206 -4.69 -21.16 -1.87
N VAL A 207 -5.14 -20.08 -2.53
CA VAL A 207 -6.29 -19.28 -2.06
C VAL A 207 -7.58 -20.10 -2.09
N ARG A 208 -7.80 -20.91 -3.13
CA ARG A 208 -9.01 -21.77 -3.23
C ARG A 208 -9.04 -22.87 -2.14
N ALA A 209 -7.88 -23.31 -1.68
CA ALA A 209 -7.76 -24.33 -0.65
C ALA A 209 -7.94 -23.80 0.79
N LEU A 210 -7.99 -22.49 1.00
CA LEU A 210 -8.14 -21.90 2.34
C LEU A 210 -9.53 -22.16 2.93
N ASP A 211 -9.58 -22.28 4.27
CA ASP A 211 -10.83 -22.23 5.01
C ASP A 211 -11.62 -20.95 4.68
N PRO A 212 -12.94 -21.03 4.50
CA PRO A 212 -13.79 -19.85 4.20
C PRO A 212 -13.66 -18.70 5.20
N ASN A 213 -13.33 -18.98 6.47
CA ASN A 213 -13.17 -17.99 7.51
C ASN A 213 -11.77 -17.35 7.54
N THR A 214 -10.83 -17.84 6.72
CA THR A 214 -9.49 -17.23 6.58
C THR A 214 -9.59 -15.97 5.73
N VAL A 215 -9.18 -14.83 6.25
CA VAL A 215 -9.09 -13.59 5.44
C VAL A 215 -7.88 -13.67 4.51
N VAL A 216 -8.08 -13.34 3.24
CA VAL A 216 -6.98 -13.24 2.27
C VAL A 216 -6.47 -11.80 2.27
N VAL A 217 -5.16 -11.64 2.42
CA VAL A 217 -4.49 -10.32 2.47
C VAL A 217 -3.56 -10.17 1.28
N GLY A 218 -3.66 -9.03 0.58
CA GLY A 218 -2.79 -8.71 -0.55
C GLY A 218 -2.44 -7.21 -0.60
N GLY A 219 -1.16 -6.87 -0.62
CA GLY A 219 -0.68 -5.48 -0.62
C GLY A 219 -0.99 -4.72 -1.92
N GLY A 220 -0.76 -5.33 -3.08
CA GLY A 220 -0.97 -4.68 -4.38
C GLY A 220 -2.41 -4.78 -4.90
N THR A 221 -2.92 -3.72 -5.50
CA THR A 221 -4.25 -3.68 -6.12
C THR A 221 -4.40 -4.74 -7.21
N SER A 222 -3.40 -4.88 -8.09
CA SER A 222 -3.40 -5.91 -9.14
C SER A 222 -3.45 -7.33 -8.57
N CYS A 223 -2.77 -7.58 -7.43
CA CYS A 223 -2.80 -8.89 -6.78
C CYS A 223 -4.21 -9.21 -6.24
N ARG A 224 -4.87 -8.24 -5.60
CA ARG A 224 -6.23 -8.43 -5.07
C ARG A 224 -7.22 -8.70 -6.20
N GLN A 225 -7.11 -7.95 -7.30
CA GLN A 225 -7.96 -8.19 -8.48
C GLN A 225 -7.77 -9.59 -9.06
N GLN A 226 -6.52 -10.03 -9.25
CA GLN A 226 -6.22 -11.37 -9.79
C GLN A 226 -6.74 -12.49 -8.88
N ILE A 227 -6.64 -12.32 -7.57
CA ILE A 227 -7.19 -13.27 -6.59
C ILE A 227 -8.71 -13.35 -6.76
N HIS A 228 -9.40 -12.21 -6.83
CA HIS A 228 -10.84 -12.15 -7.04
C HIS A 228 -11.23 -12.86 -8.35
N ASP A 229 -10.64 -12.48 -9.47
CA ASP A 229 -10.98 -13.01 -10.79
C ASP A 229 -10.70 -14.52 -10.92
N GLY A 230 -9.60 -14.99 -10.32
CA GLY A 230 -9.20 -16.39 -10.41
C GLY A 230 -9.86 -17.33 -9.39
N THR A 231 -10.40 -16.80 -8.29
CA THR A 231 -10.90 -17.64 -7.19
C THR A 231 -12.31 -17.31 -6.71
N GLY A 232 -12.85 -16.15 -7.07
CA GLY A 232 -14.09 -15.61 -6.51
C GLY A 232 -13.98 -15.14 -5.05
N ARG A 233 -12.78 -15.15 -4.44
CA ARG A 233 -12.54 -14.68 -3.08
C ARG A 233 -12.01 -13.25 -3.09
N ASP A 234 -12.54 -12.43 -2.22
CA ASP A 234 -12.03 -11.08 -1.99
C ASP A 234 -10.74 -11.13 -1.15
N ALA A 235 -9.76 -10.34 -1.55
CA ALA A 235 -8.57 -10.07 -0.75
C ALA A 235 -8.61 -8.62 -0.25
N VAL A 236 -8.29 -8.42 1.02
CA VAL A 236 -8.23 -7.09 1.65
C VAL A 236 -6.80 -6.57 1.71
N HIS A 237 -6.63 -5.25 1.75
CA HIS A 237 -5.34 -4.66 2.05
C HIS A 237 -5.07 -4.77 3.57
N PHE A 238 -3.81 -5.06 3.97
CA PHE A 238 -3.47 -5.24 5.39
C PHE A 238 -3.82 -4.03 6.26
N VAL A 239 -3.77 -2.80 5.69
CA VAL A 239 -4.14 -1.57 6.40
C VAL A 239 -5.59 -1.60 6.91
N GLN A 240 -6.49 -2.30 6.21
CA GLN A 240 -7.87 -2.47 6.66
C GLN A 240 -7.96 -3.32 7.92
N LEU A 241 -7.15 -4.37 8.04
CA LEU A 241 -7.10 -5.19 9.26
C LEU A 241 -6.53 -4.39 10.43
N LEU A 242 -5.48 -3.59 10.20
CA LEU A 242 -4.96 -2.68 11.22
C LEU A 242 -6.01 -1.68 11.66
N TYR A 243 -6.66 -1.01 10.70
CA TYR A 243 -7.70 -0.03 10.99
C TYR A 243 -8.87 -0.63 11.78
N GLN A 244 -9.35 -1.82 11.39
CA GLN A 244 -10.42 -2.54 12.09
C GLN A 244 -10.02 -2.98 13.50
N SER A 245 -8.73 -3.26 13.71
CA SER A 245 -8.20 -3.66 15.01
C SER A 245 -7.83 -2.50 15.94
N MET A 246 -7.82 -1.25 15.43
CA MET A 246 -7.56 -0.11 16.31
C MET A 246 -8.64 0.03 17.37
N ALA A 247 -8.22 0.21 18.63
CA ALA A 247 -9.12 0.53 19.73
C ALA A 247 -9.81 1.87 19.42
N HIS A 248 -11.06 1.82 18.98
CA HIS A 248 -11.86 3.02 18.78
C HIS A 248 -12.22 3.59 20.15
N SER A 249 -11.66 4.74 20.49
CA SER A 249 -12.16 5.51 21.64
C SER A 249 -13.67 5.70 21.48
N ALA A 250 -14.47 5.32 22.48
CA ALA A 250 -15.93 5.29 22.47
C ALA A 250 -16.62 6.67 22.24
N ALA A 251 -15.88 7.68 21.81
CA ALA A 251 -16.31 9.09 21.80
C ALA A 251 -16.93 9.59 20.46
N THR A 252 -17.03 8.77 19.39
CA THR A 252 -17.46 9.30 18.08
C THR A 252 -18.67 8.58 17.44
N ARG A 253 -19.44 7.80 18.20
CA ARG A 253 -20.68 7.15 17.69
C ARG A 253 -22.00 7.75 18.22
N THR A 254 -22.01 8.99 18.68
CA THR A 254 -23.25 9.71 19.02
C THR A 254 -23.36 10.97 18.18
N GLY A 255 -23.94 10.89 17.03
CA GLY A 255 -24.26 12.04 16.18
C GLY A 255 -24.64 11.58 14.79
N GLU A 256 -25.89 11.46 14.65
CA GLU A 256 -26.87 11.87 13.67
C GLU A 256 -27.79 10.73 13.19
N THR A 257 -28.72 10.39 14.07
CA THR A 257 -30.06 10.00 13.60
C THR A 257 -31.00 11.14 14.04
N GLY A 258 -31.22 12.08 13.18
CA GLY A 258 -32.15 13.21 13.34
C GLY A 258 -32.75 13.53 11.99
N HIS A 259 -33.72 12.73 11.58
CA HIS A 259 -34.67 13.15 10.56
C HIS A 259 -35.59 14.21 11.18
N SER A 260 -35.69 15.35 10.55
CA SER A 260 -36.91 16.14 10.41
C SER A 260 -36.86 16.91 9.12
#